data_8ed4b9f2bd8fc44abf182f5654b81e02
#
_entry.id   8ed4b9f2bd8fc44abf182f5654b81e02
#
_cell.length_a   1.000
_cell.length_b   1.000
_cell.length_c   1.000
_cell.angle_alpha   90.00
_cell.angle_beta   90.00
_cell.angle_gamma   90.00
#
_symmetry.space_group_name_H-M   'P 1'
#
loop_
_entity.id
_entity.type
_entity.pdbx_description
1 polymer ?
#
loop_
_entity_poly.entity_id
_entity_poly.type
_entity_poly.pdbx_seq_one_letter_code
_entity_poly.pdbx_strand_id
1 'polypeptide(L)'
;SNILVFNKDNDSKICDLGRSACLDISSNFLTMRYTGDMTYSPPEVWYRFFEPDWKKRTYAIDCYMLGSLITFYFAGVSMSALILSKMPNQYHYLVWTGTFNQVEEYLHAVFSEVIQEFERNIIGEFYKDELIELVKQLCNPNPEKRGHPKNSTLSNDKYSLERFISKID
;
A
#
# COMPACT_ATOMS: atom_id res chain seq x y z
N SER A 1 8.56 10.09 11.86
CA SER A 1 8.63 8.69 11.37
C SER A 1 8.35 7.75 12.53
N ASN A 2 7.50 6.76 12.30
CA ASN A 2 7.14 5.76 13.30
C ASN A 2 8.03 4.51 13.24
N ILE A 3 9.19 4.63 12.59
CA ILE A 3 10.22 3.58 12.54
C ILE A 3 11.50 4.14 13.14
N LEU A 4 11.98 3.43 14.17
CA LEU A 4 13.25 3.69 14.83
C LEU A 4 14.29 2.70 14.30
N VAL A 5 15.41 3.20 13.78
CA VAL A 5 16.51 2.39 13.26
C VAL A 5 17.68 2.43 14.26
N PHE A 6 18.16 1.27 14.67
CA PHE A 6 19.27 1.12 15.62
C PHE A 6 20.51 0.65 14.85
N ASN A 7 21.31 1.61 14.41
CA ASN A 7 22.50 1.33 13.56
C ASN A 7 23.54 0.39 14.20
N LYS A 8 23.59 0.30 15.54
CA LYS A 8 24.55 -0.57 16.21
C LYS A 8 24.19 -2.05 16.16
N ASP A 9 22.89 -2.35 16.13
CA ASP A 9 22.37 -3.71 16.24
C ASP A 9 21.78 -4.20 14.92
N ASN A 10 21.82 -3.38 13.87
CA ASN A 10 21.16 -3.64 12.59
C ASN A 10 19.68 -3.98 12.76
N ASP A 11 19.03 -3.36 13.74
CA ASP A 11 17.64 -3.61 14.15
C ASP A 11 16.76 -2.38 13.90
N SER A 12 15.47 -2.59 13.72
CA SER A 12 14.47 -1.53 13.60
C SER A 12 13.21 -1.87 14.37
N LYS A 13 12.54 -0.85 14.90
CA LYS A 13 11.28 -1.02 15.65
C LYS A 13 10.23 -0.05 15.15
N ILE A 14 9.00 -0.56 15.06
CA ILE A 14 7.82 0.26 14.80
C ILE A 14 7.35 0.85 16.14
N CYS A 15 7.12 2.14 16.18
CA CYS A 15 6.59 2.86 17.34
C CYS A 15 5.27 3.56 17.01
N ASP A 16 4.64 4.17 18.01
CA ASP A 16 3.35 4.87 17.88
C ASP A 16 2.21 3.97 17.39
N LEU A 17 1.99 2.87 18.10
CA LEU A 17 0.93 1.91 17.81
C LEU A 17 -0.46 2.34 18.35
N GLY A 18 -0.62 3.61 18.73
CA GLY A 18 -1.84 4.12 19.36
C GLY A 18 -3.12 3.99 18.54
N ARG A 19 -3.01 3.80 17.22
CA ARG A 19 -4.15 3.57 16.31
C ARG A 19 -4.17 2.18 15.69
N SER A 20 -3.30 1.29 16.15
CA SER A 20 -3.33 -0.09 15.66
C SER A 20 -4.58 -0.82 16.16
N ALA A 21 -5.08 -1.74 15.35
CA ALA A 21 -6.24 -2.56 15.67
C ALA A 21 -5.88 -4.04 15.55
N CYS A 22 -6.38 -4.84 16.49
CA CYS A 22 -6.23 -6.29 16.50
C CYS A 22 -7.59 -6.89 16.83
N LEU A 23 -8.01 -7.95 16.13
CA LEU A 23 -9.31 -8.60 16.34
C LEU A 23 -9.47 -9.16 17.75
N ASP A 24 -8.38 -9.58 18.37
CA ASP A 24 -8.38 -10.20 19.70
C ASP A 24 -8.40 -9.17 20.84
N ILE A 25 -8.29 -7.88 20.50
CA ILE A 25 -8.25 -6.78 21.48
C ILE A 25 -9.37 -5.80 21.18
N SER A 26 -10.31 -5.65 22.12
CA SER A 26 -11.39 -4.68 21.98
C SER A 26 -10.84 -3.25 21.83
N SER A 27 -11.20 -2.59 20.74
CA SER A 27 -10.77 -1.23 20.42
C SER A 27 -11.81 -0.51 19.57
N ASN A 28 -11.97 0.78 19.80
CA ASN A 28 -12.83 1.63 18.95
C ASN A 28 -12.37 1.66 17.48
N PHE A 29 -11.11 1.33 17.21
CA PHE A 29 -10.55 1.30 15.86
C PHE A 29 -11.06 0.12 15.02
N LEU A 30 -11.59 -0.94 15.65
CA LEU A 30 -12.20 -2.08 14.94
C LEU A 30 -13.44 -1.68 14.13
N THR A 31 -14.16 -0.64 14.56
CA THR A 31 -15.37 -0.15 13.89
C THR A 31 -15.09 0.89 12.83
N MET A 32 -13.88 1.43 12.79
CA MET A 32 -13.50 2.45 11.81
C MET A 32 -13.22 1.83 10.46
N ARG A 33 -13.61 2.52 9.40
CA ARG A 33 -13.31 2.11 8.02
C ARG A 33 -11.84 2.25 7.67
N TYR A 34 -11.18 3.28 8.25
CA TYR A 34 -9.76 3.55 8.13
C TYR A 34 -9.28 4.31 9.37
N THR A 35 -8.11 3.97 9.90
CA THR A 35 -7.56 4.55 11.13
C THR A 35 -6.27 5.36 10.90
N GLY A 36 -5.69 5.26 9.70
CA GLY A 36 -4.44 5.93 9.34
C GLY A 36 -4.60 7.41 8.95
N ASP A 37 -3.49 8.01 8.57
CA ASP A 37 -3.45 9.35 7.99
C ASP A 37 -3.88 9.29 6.51
N MET A 38 -4.81 10.16 6.11
CA MET A 38 -5.32 10.22 4.74
C MET A 38 -4.24 10.52 3.70
N THR A 39 -3.16 11.19 4.09
CA THR A 39 -2.03 11.51 3.21
C THR A 39 -1.31 10.25 2.69
N TYR A 40 -1.33 9.17 3.48
CA TYR A 40 -0.70 7.90 3.14
C TYR A 40 -1.70 6.81 2.75
N SER A 41 -3.00 7.12 2.81
CA SER A 41 -4.04 6.14 2.56
C SER A 41 -4.04 5.62 1.12
N PRO A 42 -4.49 4.39 0.90
CA PRO A 42 -4.62 3.83 -0.44
C PRO A 42 -5.82 4.41 -1.21
N PRO A 43 -5.84 4.25 -2.55
CA PRO A 43 -6.87 4.83 -3.41
C PRO A 43 -8.30 4.50 -3.04
N GLU A 44 -8.58 3.26 -2.62
CA GLU A 44 -9.94 2.86 -2.24
C GLU A 44 -10.49 3.69 -1.07
N VAL A 45 -9.62 4.15 -0.17
CA VAL A 45 -10.02 5.02 0.94
C VAL A 45 -10.41 6.41 0.43
N TRP A 46 -9.66 6.98 -0.52
CA TRP A 46 -9.97 8.29 -1.11
C TRP A 46 -11.33 8.30 -1.82
N TYR A 47 -11.61 7.22 -2.56
CA TYR A 47 -12.85 7.07 -3.35
C TYR A 47 -13.95 6.34 -2.58
N ARG A 48 -13.80 6.16 -1.26
CA ARG A 48 -14.81 5.62 -0.34
C ARG A 48 -15.28 4.22 -0.70
N PHE A 49 -14.42 3.44 -1.30
CA PHE A 49 -14.65 2.02 -1.56
C PHE A 49 -14.10 1.20 -0.39
N PHE A 50 -14.98 0.53 0.36
CA PHE A 50 -14.60 -0.21 1.55
C PHE A 50 -15.11 -1.64 1.48
N GLU A 51 -14.19 -2.58 1.47
CA GLU A 51 -14.49 -4.01 1.65
C GLU A 51 -15.22 -4.20 2.99
N PRO A 52 -16.42 -4.85 3.01
CA PRO A 52 -17.18 -5.07 4.25
C PRO A 52 -16.43 -5.94 5.27
N ASP A 53 -15.73 -6.96 4.79
CA ASP A 53 -14.93 -7.83 5.65
C ASP A 53 -13.74 -7.05 6.24
N TRP A 54 -13.73 -6.96 7.57
CA TRP A 54 -12.71 -6.18 8.29
C TRP A 54 -11.31 -6.71 8.01
N LYS A 55 -11.12 -8.04 8.05
CA LYS A 55 -9.80 -8.67 7.87
C LYS A 55 -9.27 -8.41 6.46
N LYS A 56 -10.09 -8.63 5.44
CA LYS A 56 -9.71 -8.37 4.04
C LYS A 56 -9.37 -6.90 3.83
N ARG A 57 -10.21 -6.00 4.32
CA ARG A 57 -10.01 -4.55 4.21
C ARG A 57 -8.69 -4.12 4.84
N THR A 58 -8.46 -4.50 6.09
CA THR A 58 -7.29 -4.08 6.86
C THR A 58 -6.01 -4.64 6.25
N TYR A 59 -5.99 -5.92 5.91
CA TYR A 59 -4.80 -6.54 5.32
C TYR A 59 -4.48 -6.00 3.92
N ALA A 60 -5.48 -5.67 3.11
CA ALA A 60 -5.27 -5.01 1.83
C ALA A 60 -4.66 -3.61 2.01
N ILE A 61 -5.12 -2.85 3.01
CA ILE A 61 -4.56 -1.54 3.38
C ILE A 61 -3.12 -1.70 3.87
N ASP A 62 -2.83 -2.66 4.75
CA ASP A 62 -1.48 -2.91 5.29
C ASP A 62 -0.49 -3.30 4.17
N CYS A 63 -0.90 -4.12 3.21
CA CYS A 63 -0.11 -4.39 2.01
C CYS A 63 0.27 -3.10 1.27
N TYR A 64 -0.71 -2.23 1.02
CA TYR A 64 -0.45 -0.96 0.34
C TYR A 64 0.49 -0.06 1.15
N MET A 65 0.27 0.05 2.46
CA MET A 65 1.08 0.87 3.35
C MET A 65 2.54 0.39 3.37
N LEU A 66 2.77 -0.92 3.37
CA LEU A 66 4.12 -1.50 3.27
C LEU A 66 4.77 -1.16 1.92
N GLY A 67 4.08 -1.35 0.81
CA GLY A 67 4.60 -0.99 -0.52
C GLY A 67 4.88 0.51 -0.66
N SER A 68 4.01 1.35 -0.09
CA SER A 68 4.18 2.81 -0.05
C SER A 68 5.37 3.23 0.81
N LEU A 69 5.63 2.53 1.91
CA LEU A 69 6.82 2.74 2.74
C LEU A 69 8.10 2.38 1.98
N ILE A 70 8.11 1.24 1.27
CA ILE A 70 9.22 0.85 0.40
C ILE A 70 9.46 1.93 -0.67
N THR A 71 8.40 2.40 -1.33
CA THR A 71 8.49 3.49 -2.31
C THR A 71 9.12 4.74 -1.70
N PHE A 72 8.72 5.10 -0.47
CA PHE A 72 9.30 6.24 0.24
C PHE A 72 10.80 6.09 0.50
N TYR A 73 11.27 4.90 0.88
CA TYR A 73 12.71 4.68 1.13
C TYR A 73 13.56 4.87 -0.13
N PHE A 74 13.06 4.51 -1.30
CA PHE A 74 13.82 4.59 -2.54
C PHE A 74 13.59 5.88 -3.33
N ALA A 75 12.41 6.46 -3.26
CA ALA A 75 12.03 7.66 -4.02
C ALA A 75 11.91 8.94 -3.16
N GLY A 76 11.96 8.82 -1.83
CA GLY A 76 11.75 9.95 -0.91
C GLY A 76 10.31 10.44 -0.82
N VAL A 77 9.38 9.81 -1.54
CA VAL A 77 7.96 10.19 -1.65
C VAL A 77 7.09 8.94 -1.54
N SER A 78 5.97 9.02 -0.84
CA SER A 78 5.03 7.90 -0.72
C SER A 78 4.31 7.58 -2.03
N MET A 79 3.91 6.32 -2.23
CA MET A 79 3.11 5.91 -3.39
C MET A 79 1.84 6.75 -3.53
N SER A 80 1.18 7.04 -2.43
CA SER A 80 -0.03 7.87 -2.39
C SER A 80 0.20 9.27 -2.95
N ALA A 81 1.29 9.92 -2.52
CA ALA A 81 1.65 11.24 -3.02
C ALA A 81 2.04 11.22 -4.50
N LEU A 82 2.74 10.19 -4.97
CA LEU A 82 3.08 10.02 -6.38
C LEU A 82 1.83 9.86 -7.25
N ILE A 83 0.88 9.00 -6.84
CA ILE A 83 -0.38 8.82 -7.57
C ILE A 83 -1.16 10.14 -7.61
N LEU A 84 -1.32 10.81 -6.47
CA LEU A 84 -2.08 12.07 -6.40
C LEU A 84 -1.44 13.18 -7.23
N SER A 85 -0.11 13.26 -7.30
CA SER A 85 0.60 14.27 -8.09
C SER A 85 0.37 14.13 -9.60
N LYS A 86 0.06 12.92 -10.07
CA LYS A 86 -0.17 12.61 -11.50
C LYS A 86 -1.65 12.47 -11.86
N MET A 87 -2.54 12.44 -10.85
CA MET A 87 -3.96 12.27 -11.09
C MET A 87 -4.53 13.52 -11.81
N PRO A 88 -5.18 13.37 -12.98
CA PRO A 88 -5.84 14.51 -13.62
C PRO A 88 -6.89 15.12 -12.72
N ASN A 89 -6.99 16.46 -12.70
CA ASN A 89 -7.86 17.22 -11.79
C ASN A 89 -9.30 16.70 -11.77
N GLN A 90 -9.86 16.34 -12.90
CA GLN A 90 -11.24 15.85 -13.01
C GLN A 90 -11.50 14.52 -12.33
N TYR A 91 -10.46 13.71 -12.13
CA TYR A 91 -10.52 12.42 -11.43
C TYR A 91 -9.97 12.47 -10.01
N HIS A 92 -9.44 13.63 -9.60
CA HIS A 92 -8.90 13.79 -8.26
C HIS A 92 -10.00 13.60 -7.21
N TYR A 93 -9.73 12.84 -6.16
CA TYR A 93 -10.73 12.41 -5.16
C TYR A 93 -11.48 13.56 -4.48
N LEU A 94 -10.91 14.78 -4.43
CA LEU A 94 -11.56 15.96 -3.85
C LEU A 94 -12.72 16.50 -4.71
N VAL A 95 -12.71 16.21 -6.01
CA VAL A 95 -13.74 16.70 -6.95
C VAL A 95 -14.52 15.56 -7.60
N TRP A 96 -14.03 14.34 -7.49
CA TRP A 96 -14.68 13.16 -8.07
C TRP A 96 -15.97 12.81 -7.34
N THR A 97 -17.06 12.69 -8.08
CA THR A 97 -18.39 12.35 -7.56
C THR A 97 -18.86 10.94 -7.95
N GLY A 98 -18.11 10.28 -8.83
CA GLY A 98 -18.41 8.92 -9.27
C GLY A 98 -17.98 7.83 -8.26
N THR A 99 -18.15 6.58 -8.64
CA THR A 99 -17.72 5.43 -7.85
C THR A 99 -16.24 5.11 -8.05
N PHE A 100 -15.68 4.28 -7.17
CA PHE A 100 -14.33 3.74 -7.31
C PHE A 100 -14.15 2.96 -8.62
N ASN A 101 -15.11 2.11 -8.98
CA ASN A 101 -15.03 1.30 -10.20
C ASN A 101 -14.97 2.16 -11.48
N GLN A 102 -15.58 3.35 -11.46
CA GLN A 102 -15.54 4.26 -12.61
C GLN A 102 -14.20 5.00 -12.74
N VAL A 103 -13.44 5.17 -11.65
CA VAL A 103 -12.13 5.82 -11.67
C VAL A 103 -10.98 4.80 -11.72
N GLU A 104 -11.24 3.52 -11.55
CA GLU A 104 -10.23 2.46 -11.42
C GLU A 104 -9.28 2.41 -12.64
N GLU A 105 -9.79 2.53 -13.85
CA GLU A 105 -8.96 2.51 -15.07
C GLU A 105 -7.96 3.68 -15.11
N TYR A 106 -8.38 4.87 -14.68
CA TYR A 106 -7.51 6.04 -14.57
C TYR A 106 -6.47 5.87 -13.46
N LEU A 107 -6.86 5.29 -12.33
CA LEU A 107 -5.93 4.95 -11.25
C LEU A 107 -4.85 3.97 -11.74
N HIS A 108 -5.22 2.96 -12.52
CA HIS A 108 -4.27 2.01 -13.09
C HIS A 108 -3.33 2.67 -14.10
N ALA A 109 -3.82 3.58 -14.94
CA ALA A 109 -3.00 4.32 -15.89
C ALA A 109 -1.95 5.17 -15.15
N VAL A 110 -2.39 5.97 -14.16
CA VAL A 110 -1.51 6.78 -13.33
C VAL A 110 -0.53 5.92 -12.55
N PHE A 111 -0.97 4.82 -11.96
CA PHE A 111 -0.11 3.88 -11.24
C PHE A 111 0.99 3.32 -12.15
N SER A 112 0.67 2.98 -13.40
CA SER A 112 1.66 2.50 -14.37
C SER A 112 2.73 3.56 -14.67
N GLU A 113 2.36 4.83 -14.79
CA GLU A 113 3.31 5.94 -14.96
C GLU A 113 4.18 6.12 -13.72
N VAL A 114 3.60 6.05 -12.52
CA VAL A 114 4.32 6.14 -11.25
C VAL A 114 5.34 5.02 -11.12
N ILE A 115 4.98 3.78 -11.46
CA ILE A 115 5.90 2.64 -11.44
C ILE A 115 7.05 2.84 -12.41
N GLN A 116 6.82 3.35 -13.62
CA GLN A 116 7.89 3.64 -14.58
C GLN A 116 8.84 4.73 -14.06
N GLU A 117 8.32 5.74 -13.37
CA GLU A 117 9.15 6.77 -12.75
C GLU A 117 9.95 6.23 -11.55
N PHE A 118 9.31 5.43 -10.71
CA PHE A 118 9.96 4.73 -9.60
C PHE A 118 11.12 3.87 -10.09
N GLU A 119 10.89 3.09 -11.15
CA GLU A 119 11.92 2.27 -11.79
C GLU A 119 13.14 3.08 -12.26
N ARG A 120 12.92 4.26 -12.84
CA ARG A 120 14.00 5.15 -13.28
C ARG A 120 14.81 5.74 -12.11
N ASN A 121 14.17 5.91 -10.96
CA ASN A 121 14.79 6.51 -9.78
C ASN A 121 15.57 5.50 -8.92
N ILE A 122 15.37 4.19 -9.11
CA ILE A 122 16.15 3.17 -8.41
C ILE A 122 17.54 3.09 -8.99
N ILE A 123 18.53 3.41 -8.16
CA ILE A 123 19.94 3.34 -8.48
C ILE A 123 20.46 1.95 -8.09
N GLY A 124 21.02 1.22 -9.05
CA GLY A 124 21.56 -0.12 -8.87
C GLY A 124 20.74 -1.18 -9.59
N GLU A 125 21.43 -2.17 -10.15
CA GLU A 125 20.80 -3.25 -10.93
C GLU A 125 20.41 -4.46 -10.05
N PHE A 126 21.01 -4.57 -8.88
CA PHE A 126 20.77 -5.70 -7.98
C PHE A 126 19.37 -5.58 -7.34
N TYR A 127 18.54 -6.58 -7.51
CA TYR A 127 17.15 -6.67 -7.00
C TYR A 127 16.15 -5.62 -7.52
N LYS A 128 16.50 -4.88 -8.59
CA LYS A 128 15.63 -3.83 -9.11
C LYS A 128 14.28 -4.39 -9.58
N ASP A 129 14.30 -5.43 -10.40
CA ASP A 129 13.10 -6.04 -10.96
C ASP A 129 12.21 -6.66 -9.86
N GLU A 130 12.83 -7.32 -8.88
CA GLU A 130 12.14 -7.90 -7.74
C GLU A 130 11.48 -6.81 -6.88
N LEU A 131 12.18 -5.69 -6.66
CA LEU A 131 11.66 -4.56 -5.88
C LEU A 131 10.47 -3.90 -6.58
N ILE A 132 10.57 -3.69 -7.89
CA ILE A 132 9.48 -3.12 -8.69
C ILE A 132 8.27 -4.05 -8.68
N GLU A 133 8.48 -5.35 -8.87
CA GLU A 133 7.40 -6.32 -8.84
C GLU A 133 6.76 -6.40 -7.46
N LEU A 134 7.54 -6.34 -6.39
CA LEU A 134 7.06 -6.28 -5.01
C LEU A 134 6.14 -5.05 -4.81
N VAL A 135 6.60 -3.87 -5.22
CA VAL A 135 5.81 -2.63 -5.09
C VAL A 135 4.54 -2.70 -5.94
N LYS A 136 4.59 -3.24 -7.17
CA LYS A 136 3.42 -3.45 -8.02
C LYS A 136 2.36 -4.33 -7.36
N GLN A 137 2.79 -5.42 -6.72
CA GLN A 137 1.90 -6.37 -6.05
C GLN A 137 1.32 -5.80 -4.76
N LEU A 138 2.10 -5.05 -4.00
CA LEU A 138 1.68 -4.45 -2.74
C LEU A 138 0.81 -3.20 -2.93
N CYS A 139 1.15 -2.35 -3.92
CA CYS A 139 0.49 -1.06 -4.13
C CYS A 139 -0.56 -1.07 -5.25
N ASN A 140 -1.00 -2.23 -5.74
CA ASN A 140 -2.04 -2.25 -6.76
C ASN A 140 -3.21 -1.35 -6.36
N PRO A 141 -3.69 -0.43 -7.23
CA PRO A 141 -4.81 0.46 -6.91
C PRO A 141 -6.08 -0.28 -6.52
N ASN A 142 -6.35 -1.42 -7.14
CA ASN A 142 -7.46 -2.27 -6.76
C ASN A 142 -7.06 -3.17 -5.58
N PRO A 143 -7.71 -3.03 -4.39
CA PRO A 143 -7.37 -3.82 -3.21
C PRO A 143 -7.55 -5.33 -3.43
N GLU A 144 -8.47 -5.75 -4.31
CA GLU A 144 -8.68 -7.15 -4.62
C GLU A 144 -7.53 -7.78 -5.45
N LYS A 145 -6.69 -6.95 -6.06
CA LYS A 145 -5.53 -7.39 -6.84
C LYS A 145 -4.21 -7.29 -6.08
N ARG A 146 -4.23 -6.86 -4.82
CA ARG A 146 -3.04 -6.79 -3.95
C ARG A 146 -2.64 -8.14 -3.42
N GLY A 147 -1.38 -8.22 -3.02
CA GLY A 147 -0.78 -9.42 -2.47
C GLY A 147 -0.07 -10.28 -3.51
N HIS A 148 0.64 -11.29 -3.03
CA HIS A 148 1.41 -12.17 -3.92
C HIS A 148 0.47 -13.04 -4.77
N PRO A 149 0.63 -13.12 -6.11
CA PRO A 149 -0.30 -13.85 -6.99
C PRO A 149 -0.51 -15.32 -6.59
N LYS A 150 0.53 -15.98 -6.10
CA LYS A 150 0.46 -17.40 -5.67
C LYS A 150 -0.32 -17.60 -4.37
N ASN A 151 -0.58 -16.55 -3.58
CA ASN A 151 -1.38 -16.67 -2.36
C ASN A 151 -2.87 -16.90 -2.68
N SER A 152 -3.37 -16.34 -3.77
CA SER A 152 -4.76 -16.53 -4.18
C SER A 152 -5.08 -17.97 -4.62
N THR A 153 -4.06 -18.76 -4.98
CA THR A 153 -4.23 -20.12 -5.50
C THR A 153 -3.92 -21.23 -4.48
N LEU A 154 -3.15 -20.94 -3.43
CA LEU A 154 -2.59 -21.96 -2.53
C LEU A 154 -2.95 -21.75 -1.04
N SER A 155 -3.40 -20.60 -0.65
CA SER A 155 -3.75 -20.29 0.73
C SER A 155 -5.00 -19.41 0.81
N ASN A 156 -5.75 -19.58 1.91
CA ASN A 156 -6.88 -18.70 2.21
C ASN A 156 -6.44 -17.29 2.66
N ASP A 157 -5.14 -17.02 2.69
CA ASP A 157 -4.57 -15.73 3.11
C ASP A 157 -3.90 -15.01 1.94
N LYS A 158 -4.72 -14.35 1.15
CA LYS A 158 -4.34 -13.60 -0.04
C LYS A 158 -3.29 -12.51 0.25
N TYR A 159 -3.35 -11.92 1.43
CA TYR A 159 -2.52 -10.79 1.84
C TYR A 159 -1.33 -11.18 2.72
N SER A 160 -1.02 -12.49 2.84
CA SER A 160 0.15 -12.95 3.59
C SER A 160 1.44 -12.37 3.02
N LEU A 161 2.27 -11.84 3.90
CA LEU A 161 3.57 -11.26 3.57
C LEU A 161 4.72 -12.29 3.55
N GLU A 162 4.48 -13.54 3.96
CA GLU A 162 5.53 -14.57 4.09
C GLU A 162 6.32 -14.78 2.79
N ARG A 163 5.63 -14.78 1.64
CA ARG A 163 6.29 -14.95 0.33
C ARG A 163 7.13 -13.74 -0.10
N PHE A 164 6.82 -12.58 0.41
CA PHE A 164 7.61 -11.37 0.16
C PHE A 164 8.86 -11.37 1.04
N ILE A 165 8.73 -11.75 2.31
CA ILE A 165 9.83 -11.84 3.27
C ILE A 165 10.85 -12.89 2.78
N SER A 166 10.41 -14.07 2.38
CA SER A 166 11.30 -15.15 1.89
C SER A 166 12.07 -14.86 0.60
N LYS A 167 11.82 -13.72 -0.05
CA LYS A 167 12.59 -13.28 -1.22
C LYS A 167 13.67 -12.24 -0.86
N ILE A 168 13.58 -11.68 0.33
CA ILE A 168 14.50 -10.62 0.80
C ILE A 168 15.62 -11.24 1.66
N ASP A 169 15.36 -12.41 2.26
CA ASP A 169 16.34 -13.21 2.99
C ASP A 169 17.24 -13.98 2.02
#